data_c8bf96c9def90ad0e7d6a2d3a965d1f9
#
_entry.id   c8bf96c9def90ad0e7d6a2d3a965d1f9
#
_cell.length_a   1.000
_cell.length_b   1.000
_cell.length_c   1.000
_cell.angle_alpha   90.00
_cell.angle_beta   90.00
_cell.angle_gamma   90.00
#
_symmetry.space_group_name_H-M   'P 1'
#
loop_
_entity.id
_entity.type
_entity.pdbx_description
1 polymer ?
#
loop_
_entity_poly.entity_id
_entity_poly.type
_entity_poly.pdbx_seq_one_letter_code
_entity_poly.pdbx_strand_id
1 'polypeptide(L)'
;MSRNLSEQPYVHPSAEVTQSTLGRWTEVSERTRISDSSLGDYSYVMQDCSLWCTTVGKFSNIAASVRCNATNHPTWRPTLHHFTYRASDYWEDASHETEFFEWRRSNAVTIGHDTWLGHGSTVLPGVAVGDGAAVGSGAVVTKDVAPYTIVAGVPAKPLRERFDRKTADRFQALAWWDWDHARLRVALDDFRNLSAEEFLEKHGG
;
A
#
# COMPACT_ATOMS: atom_id res chain seq x y z
N MET A 1 -2.76 -26.53 -3.37
CA MET A 1 -3.04 -26.38 -4.82
C MET A 1 -2.69 -24.94 -5.19
N SER A 2 -1.92 -24.73 -6.26
CA SER A 2 -1.68 -23.37 -6.77
C SER A 2 -3.01 -22.81 -7.30
N ARG A 3 -3.41 -21.64 -6.83
CA ARG A 3 -4.63 -20.97 -7.29
C ARG A 3 -4.27 -20.13 -8.52
N ASN A 4 -5.03 -20.26 -9.59
CA ASN A 4 -4.93 -19.35 -10.71
C ASN A 4 -5.71 -18.08 -10.38
N LEU A 5 -5.03 -16.93 -10.31
CA LEU A 5 -5.67 -15.62 -10.25
C LEU A 5 -6.37 -15.33 -11.57
N SER A 6 -7.38 -14.51 -11.56
CA SER A 6 -8.21 -14.13 -12.71
C SER A 6 -8.46 -12.62 -12.72
N GLU A 7 -9.15 -12.12 -13.72
CA GLU A 7 -9.59 -10.72 -13.75
C GLU A 7 -10.51 -10.38 -12.56
N GLN A 8 -11.17 -11.38 -11.98
CA GLN A 8 -11.96 -11.18 -10.77
C GLN A 8 -11.04 -11.23 -9.54
N PRO A 9 -11.10 -10.24 -8.64
CA PRO A 9 -10.38 -10.26 -7.39
C PRO A 9 -10.68 -11.50 -6.57
N TYR A 10 -9.67 -12.09 -5.96
CA TYR A 10 -9.89 -13.11 -4.95
C TYR A 10 -9.87 -12.49 -3.56
N VAL A 11 -10.92 -12.71 -2.80
CA VAL A 11 -11.03 -12.33 -1.40
C VAL A 11 -11.30 -13.58 -0.57
N HIS A 12 -10.40 -13.86 0.38
CA HIS A 12 -10.58 -15.00 1.28
C HIS A 12 -11.87 -14.82 2.12
N PRO A 13 -12.66 -15.89 2.37
CA PRO A 13 -13.93 -15.78 3.10
C PRO A 13 -13.84 -15.16 4.50
N SER A 14 -12.68 -15.19 5.15
CA SER A 14 -12.45 -14.56 6.45
C SER A 14 -11.88 -13.13 6.36
N ALA A 15 -11.69 -12.61 5.16
CA ALA A 15 -11.29 -11.21 4.97
C ALA A 15 -12.50 -10.30 4.90
N GLU A 16 -12.34 -9.06 5.34
CA GLU A 16 -13.36 -8.02 5.35
C GLU A 16 -12.94 -6.90 4.39
N VAL A 17 -13.69 -6.70 3.31
CA VAL A 17 -13.46 -5.60 2.35
C VAL A 17 -14.72 -4.76 2.30
N THR A 18 -14.63 -3.50 2.76
CA THR A 18 -15.77 -2.58 2.87
C THR A 18 -15.44 -1.24 2.23
N GLN A 19 -16.40 -0.65 1.49
CA GLN A 19 -16.23 0.67 0.84
C GLN A 19 -14.92 0.81 0.06
N SER A 20 -14.48 -0.26 -0.61
CA SER A 20 -13.18 -0.36 -1.25
C SER A 20 -13.28 -0.94 -2.65
N THR A 21 -12.31 -0.62 -3.49
CA THR A 21 -12.19 -1.15 -4.84
C THR A 21 -10.98 -2.05 -4.98
N LEU A 22 -11.13 -3.18 -5.65
CA LEU A 22 -10.05 -4.11 -5.93
C LEU A 22 -9.88 -4.23 -7.45
N GLY A 23 -8.65 -4.12 -7.90
CA GLY A 23 -8.26 -4.29 -9.29
C GLY A 23 -8.25 -5.76 -9.72
N ARG A 24 -7.97 -5.99 -11.00
CA ARG A 24 -7.92 -7.33 -11.61
C ARG A 24 -6.69 -8.10 -11.13
N TRP A 25 -6.80 -9.42 -11.08
CA TRP A 25 -5.72 -10.33 -10.63
C TRP A 25 -5.18 -9.98 -9.24
N THR A 26 -6.03 -9.45 -8.36
CA THR A 26 -5.66 -9.14 -6.97
C THR A 26 -6.03 -10.29 -6.04
N GLU A 27 -5.32 -10.38 -4.92
CA GLU A 27 -5.59 -11.36 -3.86
C GLU A 27 -5.60 -10.69 -2.50
N VAL A 28 -6.65 -10.98 -1.70
CA VAL A 28 -6.76 -10.59 -0.29
C VAL A 28 -6.84 -11.86 0.56
N SER A 29 -5.83 -12.10 1.37
CA SER A 29 -5.69 -13.30 2.19
C SER A 29 -6.48 -13.22 3.52
N GLU A 30 -6.33 -14.24 4.34
CA GLU A 30 -7.11 -14.52 5.56
C GLU A 30 -7.05 -13.38 6.57
N ARG A 31 -8.19 -13.11 7.22
CA ARG A 31 -8.33 -12.17 8.35
C ARG A 31 -7.82 -10.75 8.07
N THR A 32 -7.64 -10.41 6.80
CA THR A 32 -7.25 -9.07 6.36
C THR A 32 -8.46 -8.16 6.30
N ARG A 33 -8.30 -6.91 6.73
CA ARG A 33 -9.32 -5.87 6.68
C ARG A 33 -8.88 -4.75 5.75
N ILE A 34 -9.71 -4.45 4.76
CA ILE A 34 -9.51 -3.33 3.83
C ILE A 34 -10.77 -2.49 3.85
N SER A 35 -10.66 -1.21 4.24
CA SER A 35 -11.81 -0.31 4.27
C SER A 35 -11.45 1.08 3.76
N ASP A 36 -12.42 1.73 3.08
CA ASP A 36 -12.24 3.06 2.48
C ASP A 36 -10.97 3.15 1.59
N SER A 37 -10.63 2.10 0.84
CA SER A 37 -9.32 1.93 0.21
C SER A 37 -9.43 1.44 -1.23
N SER A 38 -8.33 1.53 -1.97
CA SER A 38 -8.24 0.94 -3.31
C SER A 38 -6.97 0.11 -3.46
N LEU A 39 -7.09 -1.03 -4.15
CA LEU A 39 -5.98 -1.92 -4.48
C LEU A 39 -5.88 -2.04 -6.00
N GLY A 40 -4.75 -1.64 -6.58
CA GLY A 40 -4.49 -1.69 -8.01
C GLY A 40 -4.27 -3.10 -8.54
N ASP A 41 -4.40 -3.27 -9.86
CA ASP A 41 -4.25 -4.55 -10.56
C ASP A 41 -2.97 -5.30 -10.13
N TYR A 42 -3.01 -6.63 -10.07
CA TYR A 42 -1.90 -7.53 -9.74
C TYR A 42 -1.31 -7.39 -8.34
N SER A 43 -1.87 -6.53 -7.50
CA SER A 43 -1.41 -6.40 -6.11
C SER A 43 -2.01 -7.48 -5.22
N TYR A 44 -1.28 -7.87 -4.19
CA TYR A 44 -1.81 -8.80 -3.20
C TYR A 44 -1.56 -8.32 -1.77
N VAL A 45 -2.45 -8.73 -0.87
CA VAL A 45 -2.37 -8.46 0.56
C VAL A 45 -2.44 -9.78 1.29
N MET A 46 -1.38 -10.13 2.01
CA MET A 46 -1.33 -11.34 2.80
C MET A 46 -2.19 -11.25 4.08
N GLN A 47 -2.20 -12.31 4.86
CA GLN A 47 -3.05 -12.46 6.04
C GLN A 47 -2.74 -11.42 7.14
N ASP A 48 -3.75 -11.19 7.99
CA ASP A 48 -3.67 -10.38 9.21
C ASP A 48 -3.29 -8.90 8.96
N CYS A 49 -3.54 -8.39 7.75
CA CYS A 49 -3.29 -7.00 7.41
C CYS A 49 -4.49 -6.10 7.75
N SER A 50 -4.21 -4.80 7.92
CA SER A 50 -5.24 -3.77 8.12
C SER A 50 -4.88 -2.54 7.29
N LEU A 51 -5.70 -2.26 6.27
CA LEU A 51 -5.58 -1.09 5.42
C LEU A 51 -6.84 -0.23 5.59
N TRP A 52 -6.67 1.03 5.95
CA TRP A 52 -7.76 1.99 6.06
C TRP A 52 -7.38 3.29 5.35
N CYS A 53 -8.32 3.86 4.57
CA CYS A 53 -8.09 5.11 3.85
C CYS A 53 -6.74 5.08 3.10
N THR A 54 -6.50 4.01 2.34
CA THR A 54 -5.21 3.72 1.69
C THR A 54 -5.43 3.48 0.20
N THR A 55 -4.69 4.20 -0.63
CA THR A 55 -4.61 3.92 -2.06
C THR A 55 -3.35 3.10 -2.33
N VAL A 56 -3.50 1.93 -2.93
CA VAL A 56 -2.41 1.03 -3.30
C VAL A 56 -2.33 0.93 -4.81
N GLY A 57 -1.16 1.18 -5.37
CA GLY A 57 -0.86 1.06 -6.80
C GLY A 57 -0.91 -0.39 -7.29
N LYS A 58 -0.53 -0.59 -8.56
CA LYS A 58 -0.46 -1.90 -9.21
C LYS A 58 0.81 -2.66 -8.80
N PHE A 59 0.77 -3.99 -8.83
CA PHE A 59 1.92 -4.87 -8.55
C PHE A 59 2.54 -4.66 -7.16
N SER A 60 1.77 -4.19 -6.20
CA SER A 60 2.23 -4.02 -4.82
C SER A 60 2.15 -5.33 -4.04
N ASN A 61 3.23 -5.64 -3.34
CA ASN A 61 3.43 -6.88 -2.59
C ASN A 61 3.31 -6.55 -1.09
N ILE A 62 2.14 -6.80 -0.48
CA ILE A 62 1.91 -6.50 0.94
C ILE A 62 1.99 -7.79 1.73
N ALA A 63 3.07 -7.94 2.49
CA ALA A 63 3.31 -9.12 3.33
C ALA A 63 2.35 -9.16 4.54
N ALA A 64 2.36 -10.27 5.26
CA ALA A 64 1.47 -10.48 6.41
C ALA A 64 1.67 -9.44 7.53
N SER A 65 0.58 -9.17 8.26
CA SER A 65 0.57 -8.31 9.45
C SER A 65 0.97 -6.85 9.19
N VAL A 66 0.85 -6.38 7.95
CA VAL A 66 1.09 -4.98 7.60
C VAL A 66 -0.08 -4.11 8.02
N ARG A 67 0.22 -2.91 8.54
CA ARG A 67 -0.78 -1.91 8.86
C ARG A 67 -0.53 -0.62 8.09
N CYS A 68 -1.48 -0.21 7.26
CA CYS A 68 -1.49 1.09 6.61
C CYS A 68 -2.54 2.00 7.26
N ASN A 69 -2.12 3.24 7.55
CA ASN A 69 -2.96 4.25 8.18
C ASN A 69 -3.46 3.86 9.58
N ALA A 70 -2.53 3.64 10.51
CA ALA A 70 -2.84 3.54 11.93
C ALA A 70 -3.38 4.90 12.42
N THR A 71 -4.69 4.98 12.71
CA THR A 71 -5.38 6.24 12.97
C THR A 71 -4.83 7.01 14.18
N ASN A 72 -4.72 8.33 14.04
CA ASN A 72 -4.26 9.23 15.09
C ASN A 72 -5.38 9.59 16.10
N HIS A 73 -4.97 9.99 17.30
CA HIS A 73 -5.78 10.63 18.32
C HIS A 73 -5.50 12.15 18.37
N PRO A 74 -6.43 12.98 18.89
CA PRO A 74 -6.30 14.44 18.92
C PRO A 74 -5.31 14.90 20.01
N THR A 75 -4.01 14.86 19.73
CA THR A 75 -2.94 15.18 20.71
C THR A 75 -2.94 16.66 21.15
N TRP A 76 -3.68 17.52 20.48
CA TRP A 76 -3.85 18.95 20.79
C TRP A 76 -5.01 19.24 21.74
N ARG A 77 -5.81 18.22 22.12
CA ARG A 77 -6.97 18.37 23.01
C ARG A 77 -6.58 18.09 24.48
N PRO A 78 -7.38 18.57 25.45
CA PRO A 78 -7.18 18.25 26.87
C PRO A 78 -7.19 16.75 27.19
N THR A 79 -7.81 15.95 26.33
CA THR A 79 -7.83 14.48 26.41
C THR A 79 -7.66 13.84 25.02
N LEU A 80 -6.98 12.71 25.01
CA LEU A 80 -6.84 11.86 23.82
C LEU A 80 -8.06 10.96 23.59
N HIS A 81 -8.96 10.88 24.59
CA HIS A 81 -10.03 9.89 24.60
C HIS A 81 -11.08 10.17 23.53
N HIS A 82 -11.59 9.10 22.94
CA HIS A 82 -12.50 9.18 21.78
C HIS A 82 -13.89 9.71 22.11
N PHE A 83 -14.28 9.85 23.38
CA PHE A 83 -15.58 10.42 23.70
C PHE A 83 -15.76 11.84 23.11
N THR A 84 -14.65 12.56 22.89
CA THR A 84 -14.69 13.93 22.33
C THR A 84 -15.16 13.98 20.85
N TYR A 85 -14.98 12.88 20.12
CA TYR A 85 -15.38 12.81 18.69
C TYR A 85 -16.36 11.66 18.41
N ARG A 86 -16.61 10.78 19.39
CA ARG A 86 -17.63 9.72 19.36
C ARG A 86 -18.66 9.96 20.45
N ALA A 87 -19.11 11.20 20.63
CA ALA A 87 -19.89 11.60 21.77
C ALA A 87 -21.25 10.86 21.85
N SER A 88 -21.88 10.51 20.72
CA SER A 88 -23.12 9.73 20.73
C SER A 88 -22.97 8.29 21.21
N ASP A 89 -21.74 7.75 21.31
CA ASP A 89 -21.50 6.44 21.96
C ASP A 89 -21.69 6.52 23.50
N TYR A 90 -21.75 7.72 24.07
CA TYR A 90 -21.79 7.99 25.52
C TYR A 90 -23.05 8.76 25.95
N TRP A 91 -23.58 9.64 25.12
CA TRP A 91 -24.72 10.52 25.43
C TRP A 91 -25.70 10.54 24.27
N GLU A 92 -26.99 10.33 24.60
CA GLU A 92 -28.07 10.28 23.62
C GLU A 92 -28.34 11.64 22.94
N ASP A 93 -28.04 12.75 23.63
CA ASP A 93 -28.21 14.13 23.17
C ASP A 93 -26.97 14.69 22.43
N ALA A 94 -25.92 13.89 22.26
CA ALA A 94 -24.70 14.30 21.57
C ALA A 94 -24.56 13.64 20.20
N SER A 95 -23.82 14.28 19.29
CA SER A 95 -23.47 13.75 17.96
C SER A 95 -21.98 13.47 17.86
N HIS A 96 -21.62 12.59 16.92
CA HIS A 96 -20.22 12.43 16.52
C HIS A 96 -19.69 13.70 15.87
N GLU A 97 -18.40 13.97 16.06
CA GLU A 97 -17.73 15.11 15.46
C GLU A 97 -17.26 14.75 14.04
N THR A 98 -18.01 15.15 13.04
CA THR A 98 -17.76 14.83 11.62
C THR A 98 -16.38 15.35 11.16
N GLU A 99 -16.03 16.58 11.54
CA GLU A 99 -14.78 17.25 11.14
C GLU A 99 -13.54 16.48 11.58
N PHE A 100 -13.60 15.81 12.75
CA PHE A 100 -12.49 15.00 13.22
C PHE A 100 -12.30 13.74 12.36
N PHE A 101 -13.39 13.12 11.91
CA PHE A 101 -13.31 11.97 11.00
C PHE A 101 -12.85 12.39 9.60
N GLU A 102 -13.27 13.56 9.12
CA GLU A 102 -12.79 14.14 7.85
C GLU A 102 -11.28 14.44 7.91
N TRP A 103 -10.83 15.02 9.02
CA TRP A 103 -9.39 15.22 9.26
C TRP A 103 -8.62 13.88 9.24
N ARG A 104 -9.14 12.81 9.83
CA ARG A 104 -8.52 11.48 9.72
C ARG A 104 -8.45 10.99 8.27
N ARG A 105 -9.50 11.19 7.50
CA ARG A 105 -9.56 10.79 6.08
C ARG A 105 -8.62 11.63 5.21
N SER A 106 -8.43 12.91 5.52
CA SER A 106 -7.49 13.77 4.79
C SER A 106 -6.03 13.35 4.95
N ASN A 107 -5.72 12.54 5.97
CA ASN A 107 -4.41 11.91 6.18
C ASN A 107 -4.36 10.50 5.56
N ALA A 108 -4.89 10.33 4.36
CA ALA A 108 -4.82 9.07 3.63
C ALA A 108 -3.36 8.64 3.36
N VAL A 109 -3.16 7.33 3.24
CA VAL A 109 -1.87 6.75 2.84
C VAL A 109 -1.88 6.44 1.35
N THR A 110 -0.78 6.71 0.68
CA THR A 110 -0.58 6.32 -0.72
C THR A 110 0.60 5.36 -0.84
N ILE A 111 0.36 4.22 -1.45
CA ILE A 111 1.39 3.23 -1.80
C ILE A 111 1.46 3.19 -3.33
N GLY A 112 2.65 3.42 -3.87
CA GLY A 112 2.90 3.43 -5.32
C GLY A 112 2.86 2.05 -5.97
N HIS A 113 3.26 1.99 -7.23
CA HIS A 113 3.34 0.78 -8.04
C HIS A 113 4.61 -0.02 -7.72
N ASP A 114 4.60 -1.34 -7.96
CA ASP A 114 5.78 -2.22 -7.80
C ASP A 114 6.45 -2.11 -6.41
N THR A 115 5.65 -1.90 -5.37
CA THR A 115 6.16 -1.74 -4.00
C THR A 115 6.22 -3.07 -3.26
N TRP A 116 7.06 -3.13 -2.24
CA TRP A 116 7.07 -4.23 -1.28
C TRP A 116 6.99 -3.70 0.16
N LEU A 117 5.90 -4.04 0.85
CA LEU A 117 5.74 -3.79 2.28
C LEU A 117 6.05 -5.08 3.04
N GLY A 118 7.17 -5.11 3.75
CA GLY A 118 7.66 -6.26 4.51
C GLY A 118 6.76 -6.61 5.70
N HIS A 119 6.83 -7.87 6.13
CA HIS A 119 6.03 -8.41 7.24
C HIS A 119 6.03 -7.51 8.47
N GLY A 120 4.85 -7.25 9.04
CA GLY A 120 4.68 -6.50 10.27
C GLY A 120 5.06 -5.01 10.17
N SER A 121 5.28 -4.48 8.96
CA SER A 121 5.56 -3.05 8.81
C SER A 121 4.31 -2.21 9.05
N THR A 122 4.51 -0.96 9.48
CA THR A 122 3.44 0.00 9.71
C THR A 122 3.72 1.28 8.92
N VAL A 123 2.75 1.74 8.15
CA VAL A 123 2.78 3.04 7.46
C VAL A 123 1.83 3.98 8.18
N LEU A 124 2.38 5.10 8.70
CA LEU A 124 1.60 6.07 9.46
C LEU A 124 0.69 6.92 8.56
N PRO A 125 -0.36 7.56 9.14
CA PRO A 125 -1.27 8.43 8.40
C PRO A 125 -0.54 9.54 7.63
N GLY A 126 -1.01 9.84 6.42
CA GLY A 126 -0.50 10.92 5.57
C GLY A 126 0.81 10.62 4.86
N VAL A 127 1.34 9.39 4.98
CA VAL A 127 2.61 8.99 4.35
C VAL A 127 2.37 8.49 2.93
N ALA A 128 3.26 8.89 2.02
CA ALA A 128 3.38 8.35 0.67
C ALA A 128 4.61 7.43 0.54
N VAL A 129 4.41 6.23 -0.01
CA VAL A 129 5.47 5.31 -0.39
C VAL A 129 5.55 5.29 -1.92
N GLY A 130 6.66 5.75 -2.48
CA GLY A 130 6.85 5.92 -3.92
C GLY A 130 6.96 4.61 -4.69
N ASP A 131 6.81 4.68 -6.02
CA ASP A 131 6.90 3.53 -6.92
C ASP A 131 8.21 2.78 -6.75
N GLY A 132 8.14 1.46 -6.81
CA GLY A 132 9.31 0.61 -6.69
C GLY A 132 9.99 0.62 -5.32
N ALA A 133 9.44 1.30 -4.31
CA ALA A 133 10.03 1.34 -2.97
C ALA A 133 9.83 0.02 -2.22
N ALA A 134 10.74 -0.26 -1.29
CA ALA A 134 10.64 -1.41 -0.41
C ALA A 134 10.73 -1.00 1.05
N VAL A 135 9.81 -1.50 1.86
CA VAL A 135 9.76 -1.30 3.31
C VAL A 135 10.16 -2.59 4.02
N GLY A 136 11.23 -2.54 4.78
CA GLY A 136 11.73 -3.71 5.52
C GLY A 136 10.74 -4.20 6.58
N SER A 137 10.82 -5.50 6.91
CA SER A 137 9.95 -6.13 7.92
C SER A 137 10.06 -5.42 9.26
N GLY A 138 8.92 -5.22 9.94
CA GLY A 138 8.84 -4.56 11.24
C GLY A 138 9.14 -3.05 11.22
N ALA A 139 9.35 -2.45 10.07
CA ALA A 139 9.62 -1.01 9.97
C ALA A 139 8.38 -0.15 10.30
N VAL A 140 8.60 1.01 10.90
CA VAL A 140 7.56 2.03 11.11
C VAL A 140 7.86 3.24 10.24
N VAL A 141 7.13 3.37 9.15
CA VAL A 141 7.29 4.45 8.17
C VAL A 141 6.54 5.68 8.65
N THR A 142 7.29 6.71 9.02
CA THR A 142 6.79 7.95 9.63
C THR A 142 6.89 9.16 8.70
N LYS A 143 7.52 9.01 7.52
CA LYS A 143 7.73 10.04 6.51
C LYS A 143 7.64 9.41 5.13
N ASP A 144 7.42 10.23 4.12
CA ASP A 144 7.39 9.79 2.74
C ASP A 144 8.67 9.05 2.34
N VAL A 145 8.48 8.02 1.52
CA VAL A 145 9.55 7.19 0.95
C VAL A 145 9.68 7.51 -0.53
N ALA A 146 10.85 7.95 -0.93
CA ALA A 146 11.13 8.25 -2.34
C ALA A 146 11.01 6.98 -3.21
N PRO A 147 10.66 7.12 -4.51
CA PRO A 147 10.61 6.00 -5.44
C PRO A 147 11.93 5.20 -5.43
N TYR A 148 11.83 3.88 -5.63
CA TYR A 148 12.95 2.93 -5.70
C TYR A 148 13.89 2.97 -4.49
N THR A 149 13.43 3.47 -3.35
CA THR A 149 14.19 3.51 -2.09
C THR A 149 13.82 2.33 -1.18
N ILE A 150 14.82 1.72 -0.57
CA ILE A 150 14.63 0.71 0.48
C ILE A 150 14.78 1.39 1.83
N VAL A 151 13.74 1.28 2.66
CA VAL A 151 13.71 1.81 4.03
C VAL A 151 13.54 0.70 5.05
N ALA A 152 14.11 0.85 6.25
CA ALA A 152 13.89 -0.08 7.36
C ALA A 152 14.09 0.59 8.72
N GLY A 153 13.66 -0.08 9.79
CA GLY A 153 13.85 0.34 11.18
C GLY A 153 12.68 1.08 11.79
N VAL A 154 12.82 1.51 13.04
CA VAL A 154 11.82 2.21 13.85
C VAL A 154 12.47 3.45 14.48
N PRO A 155 12.19 4.67 13.97
CA PRO A 155 11.48 4.96 12.74
C PRO A 155 12.25 4.51 11.50
N ALA A 156 11.53 4.23 10.40
CA ALA A 156 12.15 3.81 9.15
C ALA A 156 13.05 4.90 8.57
N LYS A 157 14.22 4.49 8.10
CA LYS A 157 15.22 5.34 7.45
C LYS A 157 15.68 4.69 6.13
N PRO A 158 16.06 5.49 5.13
CA PRO A 158 16.66 4.95 3.92
C PRO A 158 17.91 4.12 4.23
N LEU A 159 17.97 2.91 3.67
CA LEU A 159 19.13 2.03 3.69
C LEU A 159 19.96 2.17 2.42
N ARG A 160 19.29 2.13 1.28
CA ARG A 160 19.88 2.29 -0.06
C ARG A 160 18.79 2.49 -1.11
N GLU A 161 19.20 2.91 -2.27
CA GLU A 161 18.36 2.89 -3.47
C GLU A 161 18.40 1.48 -4.12
N ARG A 162 17.33 1.08 -4.81
CA ARG A 162 17.27 -0.14 -5.65
C ARG A 162 18.14 0.03 -6.89
N PHE A 163 18.05 1.21 -7.50
CA PHE A 163 18.75 1.63 -8.71
C PHE A 163 19.31 3.03 -8.50
N ASP A 164 20.26 3.45 -9.32
CA ASP A 164 20.61 4.86 -9.41
C ASP A 164 19.41 5.69 -9.92
N ARG A 165 19.48 6.99 -9.68
CA ARG A 165 18.38 7.89 -10.00
C ARG A 165 17.99 7.86 -11.49
N LYS A 166 18.97 7.80 -12.39
CA LYS A 166 18.73 7.79 -13.84
C LYS A 166 17.96 6.54 -14.25
N THR A 167 18.34 5.40 -13.74
CA THR A 167 17.66 4.10 -13.98
C THR A 167 16.25 4.10 -13.35
N ALA A 168 16.10 4.62 -12.13
CA ALA A 168 14.80 4.77 -11.48
C ALA A 168 13.84 5.67 -12.28
N ASP A 169 14.31 6.85 -12.74
CA ASP A 169 13.53 7.78 -13.55
C ASP A 169 13.09 7.14 -14.88
N ARG A 170 13.95 6.32 -15.51
CA ARG A 170 13.61 5.57 -16.73
C ARG A 170 12.52 4.52 -16.48
N PHE A 171 12.56 3.79 -15.36
CA PHE A 171 11.50 2.85 -15.00
C PHE A 171 10.17 3.57 -14.74
N GLN A 172 10.19 4.72 -14.07
CA GLN A 172 8.97 5.53 -13.89
C GLN A 172 8.41 6.02 -15.22
N ALA A 173 9.27 6.45 -16.14
CA ALA A 173 8.84 6.86 -17.49
C ALA A 173 8.29 5.70 -18.31
N LEU A 174 8.89 4.50 -18.21
CA LEU A 174 8.42 3.29 -18.87
C LEU A 174 7.05 2.84 -18.38
N ALA A 175 6.77 3.03 -17.09
CA ALA A 175 5.52 2.68 -16.42
C ALA A 175 5.02 1.27 -16.84
N TRP A 176 5.88 0.27 -16.77
CA TRP A 176 5.58 -1.09 -17.23
C TRP A 176 4.36 -1.71 -16.52
N TRP A 177 4.01 -1.25 -15.36
CA TRP A 177 2.79 -1.64 -14.64
C TRP A 177 1.48 -1.24 -15.33
N ASP A 178 1.55 -0.39 -16.37
CA ASP A 178 0.41 -0.04 -17.22
C ASP A 178 0.30 -0.92 -18.46
N TRP A 179 1.21 -1.87 -18.65
CA TRP A 179 1.13 -2.82 -19.75
C TRP A 179 -0.07 -3.76 -19.56
N ASP A 180 -0.67 -4.13 -20.68
CA ASP A 180 -1.75 -5.11 -20.67
C ASP A 180 -1.25 -6.53 -20.34
N HIS A 181 -2.18 -7.42 -20.01
CA HIS A 181 -1.87 -8.79 -19.62
C HIS A 181 -1.12 -9.58 -20.69
N ALA A 182 -1.43 -9.36 -21.96
CA ALA A 182 -0.76 -10.05 -23.06
C ALA A 182 0.69 -9.58 -23.20
N ARG A 183 0.94 -8.26 -23.12
CA ARG A 183 2.29 -7.69 -23.15
C ARG A 183 3.14 -8.17 -21.97
N LEU A 184 2.58 -8.18 -20.76
CA LEU A 184 3.24 -8.73 -19.57
C LEU A 184 3.64 -10.20 -19.78
N ARG A 185 2.74 -11.01 -20.36
CA ARG A 185 3.03 -12.43 -20.65
C ARG A 185 4.16 -12.59 -21.66
N VAL A 186 4.20 -11.78 -22.70
CA VAL A 186 5.28 -11.79 -23.72
C VAL A 186 6.62 -11.38 -23.08
N ALA A 187 6.62 -10.37 -22.22
CA ALA A 187 7.81 -9.84 -21.57
C ALA A 187 8.29 -10.66 -20.34
N LEU A 188 7.58 -11.73 -19.96
CA LEU A 188 7.86 -12.48 -18.73
C LEU A 188 9.31 -12.97 -18.62
N ASP A 189 9.87 -13.47 -19.72
CA ASP A 189 11.24 -13.98 -19.72
C ASP A 189 12.27 -12.85 -19.67
N ASP A 190 11.94 -11.66 -20.18
CA ASP A 190 12.77 -10.47 -20.05
C ASP A 190 12.81 -9.98 -18.60
N PHE A 191 11.66 -9.94 -17.91
CA PHE A 191 11.61 -9.63 -16.46
C PHE A 191 12.45 -10.58 -15.61
N ARG A 192 12.58 -11.84 -16.05
CA ARG A 192 13.32 -12.87 -15.29
C ARG A 192 14.82 -12.85 -15.54
N ASN A 193 15.24 -12.54 -16.75
CA ASN A 193 16.58 -12.85 -17.23
C ASN A 193 17.43 -11.63 -17.57
N LEU A 194 16.82 -10.46 -17.83
CA LEU A 194 17.55 -9.25 -18.17
C LEU A 194 17.90 -8.46 -16.88
N SER A 195 19.06 -7.80 -16.91
CA SER A 195 19.37 -6.75 -15.93
C SER A 195 18.41 -5.55 -16.11
N ALA A 196 18.38 -4.65 -15.14
CA ALA A 196 17.55 -3.45 -15.21
C ALA A 196 17.88 -2.59 -16.45
N GLU A 197 19.17 -2.43 -16.75
CA GLU A 197 19.62 -1.68 -17.91
C GLU A 197 19.20 -2.36 -19.22
N GLU A 198 19.47 -3.65 -19.40
CA GLU A 198 19.09 -4.40 -20.61
C GLU A 198 17.58 -4.38 -20.82
N PHE A 199 16.80 -4.48 -19.71
CA PHE A 199 15.35 -4.39 -19.78
C PHE A 199 14.89 -3.02 -20.29
N LEU A 200 15.47 -1.94 -19.76
CA LEU A 200 15.18 -0.58 -20.17
C LEU A 200 15.66 -0.26 -21.58
N GLU A 201 16.76 -0.85 -22.04
CA GLU A 201 17.22 -0.73 -23.43
C GLU A 201 16.25 -1.40 -24.39
N LYS A 202 15.71 -2.56 -24.02
CA LYS A 202 14.78 -3.33 -24.86
C LYS A 202 13.38 -2.72 -24.90
N HIS A 203 12.89 -2.18 -23.79
CA HIS A 203 11.49 -1.80 -23.62
C HIS A 203 11.26 -0.31 -23.42
N GLY A 204 12.29 0.46 -23.10
CA GLY A 204 12.19 1.87 -22.72
C GLY A 204 12.23 2.87 -23.87
N GLY A 205 12.45 2.46 -25.13
CA GLY A 205 12.46 3.31 -26.35
C GLY A 205 13.70 4.15 -26.46
#